data_0e64bb537ae89d6965c25da15db8037c
#
_entry.id   0e64bb537ae89d6965c25da15db8037c
#
_cell.length_a   1.000
_cell.length_b   1.000
_cell.length_c   1.000
_cell.angle_alpha   90.00
_cell.angle_beta   90.00
_cell.angle_gamma   90.00
#
_symmetry.space_group_name_H-M   'P 1'
#
loop_
_entity.id
_entity.type
_entity.pdbx_description
1 polymer ?
#
loop_
_entity_poly.entity_id
_entity_poly.type
_entity_poly.pdbx_seq_one_letter_code
_entity_poly.pdbx_strand_id
1 'polypeptide(L)'
;MFAHPLVNLWFFLGFSFSLLTSITYGEWGIHLFIIFGIAWINKAHIPQVGIRLKPFLFYFPVMILLYVLFSLLLTNNSLSIILLEAIIGFLKLTMMAGAMMFFLESTPSQNIVTLFRSIWLKWNTSWRGVEDFFLFLSMTLRFYPTFQSNWQSLRNSRRALGLESGFTRWKQVQVAAKEMPGLLVHQLRRADDVALAMKLRGYGEQFPRGVTFPIPFEGNHLFQMVIISLFYWGIHSIAAV
;
A
#
# COMPACT_ATOMS: atom_id res chain seq x y z
N MET A 1 -8.58 14.51 1.33
CA MET A 1 -9.47 13.43 1.71
C MET A 1 -9.56 13.42 3.24
N PHE A 2 -9.84 12.36 3.95
CA PHE A 2 -9.92 12.45 5.43
C PHE A 2 -8.56 12.80 6.05
N ALA A 3 -8.55 13.63 7.11
CA ALA A 3 -7.31 14.05 7.77
C ALA A 3 -6.65 12.89 8.54
N HIS A 4 -7.47 11.95 9.04
CA HIS A 4 -6.99 10.84 9.85
C HIS A 4 -6.71 9.60 8.99
N PRO A 5 -5.49 9.00 9.05
CA PRO A 5 -5.10 7.89 8.18
C PRO A 5 -5.93 6.62 8.39
N LEU A 6 -6.46 6.36 9.60
CA LEU A 6 -7.31 5.20 9.86
C LEU A 6 -8.68 5.32 9.22
N VAL A 7 -9.29 6.52 9.24
CA VAL A 7 -10.56 6.77 8.57
C VAL A 7 -10.40 6.62 7.06
N ASN A 8 -9.26 7.10 6.53
CA ASN A 8 -8.93 6.95 5.12
C ASN A 8 -8.79 5.47 4.73
N LEU A 9 -8.04 4.69 5.53
CA LEU A 9 -7.91 3.24 5.35
C LEU A 9 -9.27 2.54 5.39
N TRP A 10 -10.12 2.88 6.36
CA TRP A 10 -11.46 2.30 6.52
C TRP A 10 -12.35 2.58 5.30
N PHE A 11 -12.29 3.81 4.78
CA PHE A 11 -13.02 4.19 3.59
C PHE A 11 -12.62 3.35 2.36
N PHE A 12 -11.32 3.22 2.08
CA PHE A 12 -10.85 2.46 0.92
C PHE A 12 -11.04 0.95 1.07
N LEU A 13 -10.90 0.41 2.28
CA LEU A 13 -11.23 -1.00 2.55
C LEU A 13 -12.73 -1.26 2.40
N GLY A 14 -13.57 -0.37 2.94
CA GLY A 14 -15.02 -0.44 2.80
C GLY A 14 -15.44 -0.37 1.33
N PHE A 15 -14.82 0.53 0.55
CA PHE A 15 -15.02 0.61 -0.89
C PHE A 15 -14.68 -0.71 -1.60
N SER A 16 -13.50 -1.27 -1.30
CA SER A 16 -13.05 -2.51 -1.92
C SER A 16 -13.97 -3.70 -1.57
N PHE A 17 -14.38 -3.78 -0.30
CA PHE A 17 -15.29 -4.83 0.16
C PHE A 17 -16.68 -4.67 -0.44
N SER A 18 -17.23 -3.46 -0.45
CA SER A 18 -18.54 -3.15 -1.05
C SER A 18 -18.56 -3.46 -2.56
N LEU A 19 -17.48 -3.12 -3.29
CA LEU A 19 -17.36 -3.43 -4.71
C LEU A 19 -17.26 -4.94 -4.97
N LEU A 20 -16.57 -5.69 -4.09
CA LEU A 20 -16.45 -7.14 -4.23
C LEU A 20 -17.82 -7.84 -4.08
N THR A 21 -18.63 -7.38 -3.13
CA THR A 21 -19.97 -7.94 -2.86
C THR A 21 -21.04 -7.43 -3.80
N SER A 22 -20.77 -6.41 -4.63
CA SER A 22 -21.74 -5.84 -5.58
C SER A 22 -22.13 -6.84 -6.67
N ILE A 23 -23.43 -7.02 -6.88
CA ILE A 23 -24.01 -7.93 -7.88
C ILE A 23 -24.71 -7.13 -8.97
N THR A 24 -25.36 -6.03 -8.61
CA THR A 24 -26.23 -5.25 -9.48
C THR A 24 -25.47 -4.21 -10.31
N TYR A 25 -25.88 -3.96 -11.55
CA TYR A 25 -25.29 -2.92 -12.41
C TYR A 25 -25.39 -1.51 -11.81
N GLY A 26 -26.47 -1.24 -11.03
CA GLY A 26 -26.65 0.04 -10.33
C GLY A 26 -25.55 0.29 -9.29
N GLU A 27 -25.18 -0.75 -8.52
CA GLU A 27 -24.09 -0.65 -7.54
C GLU A 27 -22.76 -0.30 -8.22
N TRP A 28 -22.48 -0.89 -9.38
CA TRP A 28 -21.25 -0.57 -10.13
C TRP A 28 -21.21 0.86 -10.60
N GLY A 29 -22.35 1.39 -11.07
CA GLY A 29 -22.46 2.80 -11.44
C GLY A 29 -22.12 3.74 -10.28
N ILE A 30 -22.63 3.46 -9.08
CA ILE A 30 -22.35 4.23 -7.87
C ILE A 30 -20.85 4.16 -7.53
N HIS A 31 -20.25 2.96 -7.55
CA HIS A 31 -18.82 2.79 -7.25
C HIS A 31 -17.93 3.49 -8.29
N LEU A 32 -18.33 3.49 -9.57
CA LEU A 32 -17.64 4.20 -10.63
C LEU A 32 -17.69 5.72 -10.40
N PHE A 33 -18.83 6.23 -9.97
CA PHE A 33 -18.99 7.65 -9.61
C PHE A 33 -18.11 8.01 -8.39
N ILE A 34 -18.04 7.13 -7.38
CA ILE A 34 -17.17 7.32 -6.21
C ILE A 34 -15.70 7.39 -6.63
N ILE A 35 -15.23 6.46 -7.49
CA ILE A 35 -13.84 6.49 -8.00
C ILE A 35 -13.57 7.77 -8.77
N PHE A 36 -14.50 8.22 -9.61
CA PHE A 36 -14.34 9.47 -10.33
C PHE A 36 -14.24 10.66 -9.38
N GLY A 37 -15.06 10.69 -8.31
CA GLY A 37 -14.97 11.69 -7.24
C GLY A 37 -13.61 11.66 -6.52
N ILE A 38 -13.10 10.47 -6.18
CA ILE A 38 -11.78 10.30 -5.57
C ILE A 38 -10.68 10.83 -6.51
N ALA A 39 -10.74 10.49 -7.78
CA ALA A 39 -9.77 10.95 -8.78
C ALA A 39 -9.84 12.46 -8.96
N TRP A 40 -11.03 13.05 -8.95
CA TRP A 40 -11.24 14.48 -9.05
C TRP A 40 -10.63 15.24 -7.86
N ILE A 41 -10.85 14.75 -6.63
CA ILE A 41 -10.28 15.34 -5.41
C ILE A 41 -8.76 15.19 -5.39
N ASN A 42 -8.23 14.08 -5.89
CA ASN A 42 -6.80 13.75 -5.84
C ASN A 42 -6.12 13.90 -7.22
N LYS A 43 -6.48 14.91 -7.99
CA LYS A 43 -5.96 15.14 -9.37
C LYS A 43 -4.43 15.10 -9.46
N ALA A 44 -3.73 15.60 -8.45
CA ALA A 44 -2.27 15.62 -8.43
C ALA A 44 -1.64 14.22 -8.45
N HIS A 45 -2.34 13.20 -7.95
CA HIS A 45 -1.84 11.83 -7.86
C HIS A 45 -2.24 10.95 -9.05
N ILE A 46 -3.12 11.43 -9.95
CA ILE A 46 -3.59 10.67 -11.12
C ILE A 46 -2.43 10.13 -11.98
N PRO A 47 -1.40 10.90 -12.35
CA PRO A 47 -0.30 10.39 -13.17
C PRO A 47 0.45 9.24 -12.50
N GLN A 48 0.67 9.34 -11.19
CA GLN A 48 1.39 8.33 -10.41
C GLN A 48 0.57 7.05 -10.29
N VAL A 49 -0.73 7.17 -10.00
CA VAL A 49 -1.67 6.05 -9.98
C VAL A 49 -1.74 5.37 -11.34
N GLY A 50 -1.81 6.13 -12.44
CA GLY A 50 -1.83 5.59 -13.80
C GLY A 50 -0.56 4.80 -14.15
N ILE A 51 0.61 5.30 -13.78
CA ILE A 51 1.89 4.59 -13.99
C ILE A 51 1.92 3.28 -13.21
N ARG A 52 1.44 3.27 -11.96
CA ARG A 52 1.39 2.06 -11.13
C ARG A 52 0.32 1.07 -11.57
N LEU A 53 -0.79 1.55 -12.13
CA LEU A 53 -1.87 0.71 -12.65
C LEU A 53 -1.51 0.06 -14.01
N LYS A 54 -0.62 0.70 -14.78
CA LYS A 54 -0.20 0.24 -16.11
C LYS A 54 0.26 -1.22 -16.16
N PRO A 55 1.16 -1.73 -15.28
CA PRO A 55 1.54 -3.14 -15.30
C PRO A 55 0.36 -4.08 -15.03
N PHE A 56 -0.57 -3.70 -14.15
CA PHE A 56 -1.78 -4.46 -13.88
C PHE A 56 -2.66 -4.58 -15.15
N LEU A 57 -2.86 -3.46 -15.85
CA LEU A 57 -3.61 -3.44 -17.11
C LEU A 57 -2.90 -4.25 -18.21
N PHE A 58 -1.57 -4.30 -18.22
CA PHE A 58 -0.81 -5.08 -19.19
C PHE A 58 -1.00 -6.60 -19.03
N TYR A 59 -1.15 -7.08 -17.78
CA TYR A 59 -1.42 -8.50 -17.50
C TYR A 59 -2.87 -8.91 -17.74
N PHE A 60 -3.74 -7.97 -17.98
CA PHE A 60 -5.18 -8.18 -18.16
C PHE A 60 -5.54 -9.18 -19.26
N PRO A 61 -5.05 -9.09 -20.51
CA PRO A 61 -5.42 -10.03 -21.55
C PRO A 61 -5.06 -11.47 -21.18
N VAL A 62 -3.91 -11.66 -20.48
CA VAL A 62 -3.47 -12.98 -20.01
C VAL A 62 -4.42 -13.51 -18.93
N MET A 63 -4.87 -12.66 -18.02
CA MET A 63 -5.83 -13.06 -16.97
C MET A 63 -7.19 -13.44 -17.53
N ILE A 64 -7.72 -12.67 -18.51
CA ILE A 64 -8.96 -13.04 -19.21
C ILE A 64 -8.80 -14.37 -19.93
N LEU A 65 -7.71 -14.56 -20.67
CA LEU A 65 -7.45 -15.78 -21.42
C LEU A 65 -7.41 -17.00 -20.49
N LEU A 66 -6.71 -16.90 -19.36
CA LEU A 66 -6.67 -17.97 -18.37
C LEU A 66 -8.06 -18.23 -17.76
N TYR A 67 -8.81 -17.20 -17.42
CA TYR A 67 -10.17 -17.36 -16.88
C TYR A 67 -11.08 -18.06 -17.87
N VAL A 68 -11.09 -17.63 -19.13
CA VAL A 68 -11.89 -18.26 -20.19
C VAL A 68 -11.48 -19.71 -20.39
N LEU A 69 -10.18 -20.02 -20.44
CA LEU A 69 -9.67 -21.38 -20.61
C LEU A 69 -10.13 -22.29 -19.48
N PHE A 70 -9.96 -21.87 -18.22
CA PHE A 70 -10.40 -22.64 -17.07
C PHE A 70 -11.92 -22.76 -16.98
N SER A 71 -12.65 -21.69 -17.30
CA SER A 71 -14.11 -21.72 -17.27
C SER A 71 -14.70 -22.65 -18.33
N LEU A 72 -14.11 -22.72 -19.52
CA LEU A 72 -14.49 -23.67 -20.57
C LEU A 72 -14.26 -25.13 -20.17
N LEU A 73 -13.24 -25.40 -19.34
CA LEU A 73 -12.94 -26.76 -18.85
C LEU A 73 -13.85 -27.19 -17.70
N LEU A 74 -14.33 -26.23 -16.90
CA LEU A 74 -15.05 -26.51 -15.64
C LEU A 74 -16.56 -26.27 -15.76
N THR A 75 -17.01 -25.46 -16.73
CA THR A 75 -18.40 -24.99 -16.81
C THR A 75 -18.95 -25.20 -18.21
N ASN A 76 -20.22 -25.62 -18.32
CA ASN A 76 -20.91 -25.80 -19.61
C ASN A 76 -21.64 -24.51 -20.06
N ASN A 77 -21.18 -23.32 -19.61
CA ASN A 77 -21.77 -22.05 -19.99
C ASN A 77 -21.36 -21.62 -21.40
N SER A 78 -22.19 -20.80 -22.05
CA SER A 78 -21.86 -20.26 -23.37
C SER A 78 -20.66 -19.29 -23.27
N LEU A 79 -19.86 -19.27 -24.34
CA LEU A 79 -18.68 -18.37 -24.43
C LEU A 79 -19.00 -16.91 -24.18
N SER A 80 -20.17 -16.43 -24.59
CA SER A 80 -20.62 -15.06 -24.39
C SER A 80 -20.82 -14.73 -22.92
N ILE A 81 -21.36 -15.63 -22.13
CA ILE A 81 -21.55 -15.46 -20.68
C ILE A 81 -20.19 -15.45 -19.97
N ILE A 82 -19.32 -16.39 -20.29
CA ILE A 82 -17.96 -16.50 -19.71
C ILE A 82 -17.15 -15.22 -19.97
N LEU A 83 -17.19 -14.69 -21.21
CA LEU A 83 -16.50 -13.45 -21.56
C LEU A 83 -17.06 -12.24 -20.80
N LEU A 84 -18.37 -12.15 -20.66
CA LEU A 84 -19.02 -11.06 -19.95
C LEU A 84 -18.65 -11.08 -18.46
N GLU A 85 -18.69 -12.24 -17.82
CA GLU A 85 -18.25 -12.43 -16.43
C GLU A 85 -16.78 -12.09 -16.24
N ALA A 86 -15.92 -12.49 -17.19
CA ALA A 86 -14.49 -12.17 -17.17
C ALA A 86 -14.25 -10.65 -17.22
N ILE A 87 -14.91 -9.94 -18.13
CA ILE A 87 -14.78 -8.48 -18.28
C ILE A 87 -15.28 -7.75 -17.03
N ILE A 88 -16.42 -8.18 -16.49
CA ILE A 88 -16.99 -7.61 -15.27
C ILE A 88 -16.06 -7.82 -14.08
N GLY A 89 -15.59 -9.04 -13.87
CA GLY A 89 -14.67 -9.37 -12.79
C GLY A 89 -13.40 -8.53 -12.87
N PHE A 90 -12.88 -8.36 -14.07
CA PHE A 90 -11.70 -7.51 -14.27
C PHE A 90 -11.99 -6.03 -14.04
N LEU A 91 -13.11 -5.51 -14.47
CA LEU A 91 -13.48 -4.12 -14.21
C LEU A 91 -13.51 -3.86 -12.70
N LYS A 92 -14.13 -4.77 -11.93
CA LYS A 92 -14.12 -4.70 -10.45
C LYS A 92 -12.72 -4.71 -9.88
N LEU A 93 -11.86 -5.63 -10.30
CA LEU A 93 -10.48 -5.70 -9.84
C LEU A 93 -9.68 -4.44 -10.17
N THR A 94 -9.88 -3.87 -11.36
CA THR A 94 -9.22 -2.62 -11.78
C THR A 94 -9.67 -1.44 -10.93
N MET A 95 -10.97 -1.33 -10.67
CA MET A 95 -11.53 -0.28 -9.81
C MET A 95 -11.00 -0.41 -8.37
N MET A 96 -10.96 -1.63 -7.83
CA MET A 96 -10.44 -1.91 -6.50
C MET A 96 -8.94 -1.59 -6.40
N ALA A 97 -8.15 -2.04 -7.38
CA ALA A 97 -6.72 -1.71 -7.46
C ALA A 97 -6.48 -0.21 -7.59
N GLY A 98 -7.25 0.49 -8.43
CA GLY A 98 -7.20 1.94 -8.58
C GLY A 98 -7.49 2.68 -7.28
N ALA A 99 -8.55 2.30 -6.57
CA ALA A 99 -8.89 2.87 -5.28
C ALA A 99 -7.76 2.68 -4.25
N MET A 100 -7.21 1.45 -4.15
CA MET A 100 -6.10 1.18 -3.23
C MET A 100 -4.81 1.94 -3.60
N MET A 101 -4.55 2.16 -4.89
CA MET A 101 -3.43 3.00 -5.32
C MET A 101 -3.61 4.46 -4.92
N PHE A 102 -4.83 5.01 -5.02
CA PHE A 102 -5.13 6.35 -4.48
C PHE A 102 -4.90 6.43 -2.98
N PHE A 103 -5.27 5.39 -2.22
CA PHE A 103 -4.98 5.30 -0.80
C PHE A 103 -3.46 5.37 -0.52
N LEU A 104 -2.67 4.54 -1.22
CA LEU A 104 -1.23 4.48 -1.03
C LEU A 104 -0.51 5.79 -1.37
N GLU A 105 -1.00 6.53 -2.37
CA GLU A 105 -0.45 7.84 -2.71
C GLU A 105 -0.89 8.94 -1.72
N SER A 106 -2.11 8.86 -1.20
CA SER A 106 -2.64 9.86 -0.28
C SER A 106 -2.18 9.67 1.17
N THR A 107 -1.70 8.48 1.53
CA THR A 107 -1.37 8.14 2.93
C THR A 107 0.06 7.62 3.03
N PRO A 108 1.02 8.43 3.52
CA PRO A 108 2.39 7.97 3.75
C PRO A 108 2.44 6.77 4.70
N SER A 109 3.22 5.73 4.35
CA SER A 109 3.34 4.50 5.13
C SER A 109 3.82 4.73 6.57
N GLN A 110 4.64 5.77 6.79
CA GLN A 110 5.08 6.17 8.14
C GLN A 110 3.92 6.58 9.04
N ASN A 111 2.91 7.27 8.50
CA ASN A 111 1.73 7.68 9.26
C ASN A 111 0.90 6.48 9.71
N ILE A 112 0.82 5.44 8.90
CA ILE A 112 0.11 4.20 9.24
C ILE A 112 0.79 3.50 10.42
N VAL A 113 2.12 3.39 10.39
CA VAL A 113 2.89 2.77 11.49
C VAL A 113 2.76 3.60 12.78
N THR A 114 2.89 4.92 12.69
CA THR A 114 2.72 5.82 13.83
C THR A 114 1.32 5.74 14.42
N LEU A 115 0.30 5.62 13.57
CA LEU A 115 -1.09 5.44 13.99
C LEU A 115 -1.28 4.14 14.80
N PHE A 116 -0.85 2.99 14.27
CA PHE A 116 -0.99 1.71 14.98
C PHE A 116 -0.23 1.73 16.31
N ARG A 117 0.96 2.33 16.32
CA ARG A 117 1.71 2.53 17.57
C ARG A 117 0.97 3.42 18.56
N SER A 118 0.33 4.52 18.10
CA SER A 118 -0.44 5.42 18.96
C SER A 118 -1.66 4.75 19.56
N ILE A 119 -2.35 3.89 18.81
CA ILE A 119 -3.48 3.08 19.29
C ILE A 119 -3.00 2.06 20.30
N TRP A 120 -1.87 1.38 20.03
CA TRP A 120 -1.29 0.41 20.94
C TRP A 120 -0.95 1.02 22.30
N LEU A 121 -0.32 2.20 22.30
CA LEU A 121 0.00 2.91 23.54
C LEU A 121 -1.23 3.34 24.33
N LYS A 122 -2.34 3.66 23.66
CA LYS A 122 -3.61 4.00 24.33
C LYS A 122 -4.21 2.81 25.11
N TRP A 123 -3.94 1.57 24.69
CA TRP A 123 -4.36 0.35 25.39
C TRP A 123 -3.47 0.02 26.61
N ASN A 124 -2.47 0.85 26.89
CA ASN A 124 -1.58 0.76 28.07
C ASN A 124 -0.92 -0.61 28.29
N THR A 125 -0.74 -1.38 27.22
CA THR A 125 -0.13 -2.70 27.28
C THR A 125 1.35 -2.55 26.97
N SER A 126 2.20 -2.42 28.00
CA SER A 126 3.66 -2.26 27.82
C SER A 126 4.35 -3.60 27.54
N TRP A 127 4.07 -4.19 26.38
CA TRP A 127 4.79 -5.38 25.93
C TRP A 127 6.01 -4.99 25.11
N ARG A 128 7.21 -5.25 25.64
CA ARG A 128 8.49 -4.87 25.03
C ARG A 128 8.63 -5.31 23.57
N GLY A 129 8.25 -6.57 23.26
CA GLY A 129 8.37 -7.11 21.90
C GLY A 129 7.56 -6.32 20.85
N VAL A 130 6.37 -5.83 21.19
CA VAL A 130 5.56 -5.03 20.29
C VAL A 130 6.13 -3.63 20.09
N GLU A 131 6.66 -3.01 21.16
CA GLU A 131 7.32 -1.72 21.04
C GLU A 131 8.61 -1.82 20.22
N ASP A 132 9.39 -2.88 20.41
CA ASP A 132 10.61 -3.13 19.62
C ASP A 132 10.27 -3.39 18.15
N PHE A 133 9.16 -4.09 17.87
CA PHE A 133 8.66 -4.28 16.51
C PHE A 133 8.28 -2.95 15.85
N PHE A 134 7.53 -2.08 16.55
CA PHE A 134 7.18 -0.75 16.00
C PHE A 134 8.41 0.14 15.82
N LEU A 135 9.39 0.06 16.73
CA LEU A 135 10.66 0.76 16.58
C LEU A 135 11.40 0.27 15.33
N PHE A 136 11.55 -1.04 15.17
CA PHE A 136 12.18 -1.66 13.99
C PHE A 136 11.49 -1.21 12.71
N LEU A 137 10.17 -1.30 12.65
CA LEU A 137 9.40 -0.91 11.46
C LEU A 137 9.53 0.59 11.15
N SER A 138 9.45 1.44 12.17
CA SER A 138 9.62 2.89 12.04
C SER A 138 11.01 3.27 11.52
N MET A 139 12.06 2.63 12.07
CA MET A 139 13.44 2.85 11.62
C MET A 139 13.66 2.34 10.21
N THR A 140 13.14 1.17 9.87
CA THR A 140 13.21 0.62 8.51
C THR A 140 12.60 1.56 7.49
N LEU A 141 11.38 2.06 7.74
CA LEU A 141 10.71 3.01 6.83
C LEU A 141 11.46 4.33 6.72
N ARG A 142 12.13 4.77 7.79
CA ARG A 142 12.93 6.00 7.79
C ARG A 142 14.21 5.86 6.99
N PHE A 143 14.90 4.72 7.11
CA PHE A 143 16.20 4.50 6.47
C PHE A 143 16.09 3.93 5.05
N TYR A 144 14.94 3.36 4.68
CA TYR A 144 14.71 2.82 3.35
C TYR A 144 15.02 3.80 2.20
N PRO A 145 14.54 5.07 2.22
CA PRO A 145 14.86 6.03 1.17
C PRO A 145 16.36 6.32 1.07
N THR A 146 17.06 6.37 2.21
CA THR A 146 18.51 6.60 2.24
C THR A 146 19.27 5.40 1.66
N PHE A 147 18.85 4.19 1.99
CA PHE A 147 19.42 2.97 1.39
C PHE A 147 19.23 2.96 -0.12
N GLN A 148 18.01 3.26 -0.58
CA GLN A 148 17.70 3.35 -2.00
C GLN A 148 18.54 4.40 -2.73
N SER A 149 18.72 5.57 -2.12
CA SER A 149 19.59 6.63 -2.66
C SER A 149 21.05 6.20 -2.77
N ASN A 150 21.59 5.56 -1.72
CA ASN A 150 22.97 5.04 -1.73
C ASN A 150 23.16 3.99 -2.82
N TRP A 151 22.18 3.08 -2.97
CA TRP A 151 22.19 2.09 -4.03
C TRP A 151 22.19 2.71 -5.42
N GLN A 152 21.33 3.72 -5.64
CA GLN A 152 21.27 4.44 -6.92
C GLN A 152 22.59 5.20 -7.21
N SER A 153 23.16 5.85 -6.20
CA SER A 153 24.45 6.54 -6.33
C SER A 153 25.56 5.59 -6.72
N LEU A 154 25.66 4.43 -6.07
CA LEU A 154 26.61 3.39 -6.41
C LEU A 154 26.46 2.93 -7.86
N ARG A 155 25.22 2.67 -8.28
CA ARG A 155 24.91 2.25 -9.65
C ARG A 155 25.25 3.33 -10.68
N ASN A 156 24.94 4.59 -10.38
CA ASN A 156 25.25 5.71 -11.25
C ASN A 156 26.79 5.91 -11.40
N SER A 157 27.54 5.80 -10.30
CA SER A 157 29.01 5.86 -10.33
C SER A 157 29.60 4.76 -11.21
N ARG A 158 29.08 3.54 -11.14
CA ARG A 158 29.52 2.42 -12.00
C ARG A 158 29.22 2.66 -13.48
N ARG A 159 28.04 3.21 -13.78
CA ARG A 159 27.70 3.58 -15.16
C ARG A 159 28.61 4.67 -15.70
N ALA A 160 28.91 5.68 -14.88
CA ALA A 160 29.83 6.74 -15.27
C ALA A 160 31.25 6.22 -15.57
N LEU A 161 31.68 5.18 -14.88
CA LEU A 161 32.95 4.48 -15.11
C LEU A 161 32.91 3.48 -16.28
N GLY A 162 31.80 3.37 -17.00
CA GLY A 162 31.65 2.45 -18.12
C GLY A 162 31.60 0.95 -17.74
N LEU A 163 31.53 0.63 -16.45
CA LEU A 163 31.59 -0.75 -15.94
C LEU A 163 30.32 -1.56 -16.19
N GLU A 164 29.21 -0.93 -16.60
CA GLU A 164 27.92 -1.58 -16.86
C GLU A 164 27.54 -1.66 -18.34
N SER A 165 28.37 -1.16 -19.26
CA SER A 165 28.08 -1.17 -20.70
C SER A 165 28.09 -2.61 -21.23
N GLY A 166 26.96 -3.04 -21.80
CA GLY A 166 26.82 -4.36 -22.44
C GLY A 166 26.53 -5.54 -21.50
N PHE A 167 26.17 -5.31 -20.24
CA PHE A 167 25.85 -6.39 -19.32
C PHE A 167 24.47 -7.01 -19.56
N THR A 168 24.44 -8.34 -19.72
CA THR A 168 23.20 -9.13 -19.65
C THR A 168 22.55 -8.99 -18.27
N ARG A 169 21.22 -9.11 -18.17
CA ARG A 169 20.47 -9.03 -16.89
C ARG A 169 21.07 -9.91 -15.79
N TRP A 170 21.52 -11.11 -16.14
CA TRP A 170 22.17 -12.05 -15.21
C TRP A 170 23.49 -11.48 -14.66
N LYS A 171 24.30 -10.87 -15.50
CA LYS A 171 25.56 -10.28 -15.11
C LYS A 171 25.36 -9.05 -14.20
N GLN A 172 24.28 -8.28 -14.41
CA GLN A 172 23.89 -7.19 -13.50
C GLN A 172 23.54 -7.71 -12.09
N VAL A 173 22.82 -8.84 -11.99
CA VAL A 173 22.50 -9.49 -10.72
C VAL A 173 23.75 -9.98 -10.00
N GLN A 174 24.68 -10.61 -10.70
CA GLN A 174 25.95 -11.08 -10.11
C GLN A 174 26.81 -9.91 -9.58
N VAL A 175 26.84 -8.82 -10.33
CA VAL A 175 27.56 -7.62 -9.89
C VAL A 175 26.89 -7.00 -8.66
N ALA A 176 25.56 -6.89 -8.65
CA ALA A 176 24.81 -6.43 -7.51
C ALA A 176 25.10 -7.29 -6.26
N ALA A 177 25.11 -8.63 -6.42
CA ALA A 177 25.41 -9.56 -5.32
C ALA A 177 26.84 -9.37 -4.76
N LYS A 178 27.82 -9.03 -5.58
CA LYS A 178 29.20 -8.75 -5.14
C LYS A 178 29.33 -7.43 -4.36
N GLU A 179 28.50 -6.44 -4.66
CA GLU A 179 28.50 -5.13 -3.98
C GLU A 179 27.71 -5.13 -2.68
N MET A 180 26.74 -6.04 -2.55
CA MET A 180 25.88 -6.16 -1.37
C MET A 180 26.64 -6.21 -0.03
N PRO A 181 27.70 -7.03 0.14
CA PRO A 181 28.44 -7.08 1.41
C PRO A 181 29.00 -5.72 1.83
N GLY A 182 29.55 -4.95 0.90
CA GLY A 182 30.10 -3.61 1.19
C GLY A 182 29.01 -2.65 1.66
N LEU A 183 27.86 -2.66 0.99
CA LEU A 183 26.70 -1.85 1.39
C LEU A 183 26.16 -2.29 2.76
N LEU A 184 26.08 -3.58 3.04
CA LEU A 184 25.64 -4.10 4.34
C LEU A 184 26.56 -3.65 5.47
N VAL A 185 27.87 -3.75 5.31
CA VAL A 185 28.84 -3.28 6.32
C VAL A 185 28.67 -1.78 6.58
N HIS A 186 28.47 -0.98 5.52
CA HIS A 186 28.22 0.46 5.67
C HIS A 186 26.91 0.73 6.43
N GLN A 187 25.85 0.00 6.13
CA GLN A 187 24.57 0.15 6.83
C GLN A 187 24.63 -0.32 8.29
N LEU A 188 25.39 -1.39 8.59
CA LEU A 188 25.61 -1.84 9.96
C LEU A 188 26.33 -0.78 10.80
N ARG A 189 27.42 -0.19 10.29
CA ARG A 189 28.11 0.92 10.98
C ARG A 189 27.17 2.08 11.26
N ARG A 190 26.36 2.46 10.28
CA ARG A 190 25.35 3.51 10.46
C ARG A 190 24.28 3.14 11.49
N ALA A 191 23.88 1.87 11.57
CA ALA A 191 22.94 1.39 12.58
C ALA A 191 23.56 1.49 13.99
N ASP A 192 24.86 1.16 14.15
CA ASP A 192 25.59 1.30 15.41
C ASP A 192 25.68 2.77 15.84
N ASP A 193 25.99 3.70 14.92
CA ASP A 193 26.03 5.14 15.18
C ASP A 193 24.67 5.65 15.68
N VAL A 194 23.57 5.22 15.01
CA VAL A 194 22.20 5.61 15.41
C VAL A 194 21.85 5.01 16.77
N ALA A 195 22.18 3.74 17.01
CA ALA A 195 21.92 3.08 18.28
C ALA A 195 22.66 3.77 19.43
N LEU A 196 23.94 4.14 19.23
CA LEU A 196 24.72 4.91 20.19
C LEU A 196 24.10 6.28 20.45
N ALA A 197 23.73 7.01 19.40
CA ALA A 197 23.08 8.31 19.53
C ALA A 197 21.75 8.25 20.29
N MET A 198 20.96 7.19 20.06
CA MET A 198 19.71 6.94 20.79
C MET A 198 19.97 6.66 22.27
N LYS A 199 20.96 5.81 22.57
CA LYS A 199 21.36 5.49 23.94
C LYS A 199 21.83 6.72 24.71
N LEU A 200 22.66 7.58 24.08
CA LEU A 200 23.14 8.84 24.69
C LEU A 200 22.00 9.84 24.95
N ARG A 201 20.88 9.74 24.24
CA ARG A 201 19.68 10.54 24.47
C ARG A 201 18.71 9.93 25.49
N GLY A 202 19.11 8.86 26.19
CA GLY A 202 18.27 8.17 27.17
C GLY A 202 17.10 7.37 26.56
N TYR A 203 17.18 7.03 25.24
CA TYR A 203 16.12 6.31 24.61
C TYR A 203 16.02 4.87 25.15
N GLY A 204 14.84 4.50 25.65
CA GLY A 204 14.58 3.16 26.19
C GLY A 204 14.75 3.02 27.71
N GLU A 205 15.09 4.09 28.43
CA GLU A 205 15.14 4.12 29.89
C GLU A 205 13.74 4.07 30.51
N GLN A 206 12.76 4.64 29.82
CA GLN A 206 11.36 4.65 30.26
C GLN A 206 10.48 3.75 29.39
N PHE A 207 9.57 3.04 30.03
CA PHE A 207 8.52 2.23 29.39
C PHE A 207 7.15 2.65 29.93
N PRO A 208 6.12 2.74 29.06
CA PRO A 208 6.14 2.63 27.58
C PRO A 208 6.90 3.81 26.92
N ARG A 209 7.55 3.52 25.79
CA ARG A 209 8.30 4.56 25.04
C ARG A 209 7.33 5.53 24.39
N GLY A 210 7.48 6.82 24.66
CA GLY A 210 6.65 7.88 24.06
C GLY A 210 6.73 7.96 22.54
N VAL A 211 5.69 8.53 21.93
CA VAL A 211 5.66 8.91 20.49
C VAL A 211 5.79 10.40 20.41
N THR A 212 6.75 10.90 19.63
CA THR A 212 7.03 12.34 19.51
C THR A 212 5.87 13.10 18.86
N PHE A 213 5.21 12.50 17.87
CA PHE A 213 4.04 13.04 17.20
C PHE A 213 2.94 11.99 17.20
N PRO A 214 2.22 11.82 18.30
CA PRO A 214 1.12 10.86 18.36
C PRO A 214 -0.01 11.31 17.42
N ILE A 215 -0.60 10.35 16.70
CA ILE A 215 -1.82 10.58 15.94
C ILE A 215 -2.98 10.18 16.86
N PRO A 216 -3.66 11.15 17.49
CA PRO A 216 -4.71 10.83 18.46
C PRO A 216 -5.92 10.22 17.75
N PHE A 217 -6.39 9.10 18.26
CA PHE A 217 -7.67 8.53 17.84
C PHE A 217 -8.77 9.05 18.78
N GLU A 218 -9.64 9.90 18.26
CA GLU A 218 -10.75 10.53 18.98
C GLU A 218 -12.10 9.91 18.61
N GLY A 219 -13.12 10.16 19.42
CA GLY A 219 -14.49 9.69 19.16
C GLY A 219 -15.07 10.20 17.83
N ASN A 220 -14.64 11.35 17.36
CA ASN A 220 -15.01 11.92 16.07
C ASN A 220 -14.60 11.00 14.89
N HIS A 221 -13.43 10.36 14.98
CA HIS A 221 -12.96 9.45 13.95
C HIS A 221 -13.77 8.16 13.94
N LEU A 222 -14.20 7.68 15.13
CA LEU A 222 -15.09 6.53 15.24
C LEU A 222 -16.46 6.84 14.63
N PHE A 223 -17.02 8.02 14.88
CA PHE A 223 -18.25 8.49 14.25
C PHE A 223 -18.14 8.54 12.72
N GLN A 224 -17.04 9.05 12.20
CA GLN A 224 -16.76 9.05 10.74
C GLN A 224 -16.71 7.63 10.17
N MET A 225 -16.09 6.67 10.88
CA MET A 225 -16.04 5.27 10.44
C MET A 225 -17.44 4.63 10.40
N VAL A 226 -18.28 4.93 11.39
CA VAL A 226 -19.68 4.47 11.43
C VAL A 226 -20.47 5.03 10.25
N ILE A 227 -20.34 6.33 9.96
CA ILE A 227 -20.99 6.95 8.80
C ILE A 227 -20.56 6.28 7.50
N ILE A 228 -19.27 6.04 7.32
CA ILE A 228 -18.72 5.35 6.14
C ILE A 228 -19.32 3.94 6.02
N SER A 229 -19.39 3.20 7.11
CA SER A 229 -19.98 1.85 7.13
C SER A 229 -21.47 1.88 6.77
N LEU A 230 -22.23 2.82 7.33
CA LEU A 230 -23.65 3.02 7.01
C LEU A 230 -23.85 3.43 5.53
N PHE A 231 -22.95 4.25 5.00
CA PHE A 231 -22.98 4.64 3.59
C PHE A 231 -22.80 3.43 2.66
N TYR A 232 -21.82 2.56 2.90
CA TYR A 232 -21.64 1.36 2.08
C TYR A 232 -22.75 0.34 2.28
N TRP A 233 -23.26 0.20 3.50
CA TRP A 233 -24.46 -0.63 3.76
C TRP A 233 -25.69 -0.11 3.02
N GLY A 234 -25.88 1.23 3.01
CA GLY A 234 -26.96 1.89 2.25
C GLY A 234 -26.91 1.63 0.75
N ILE A 235 -25.70 1.60 0.15
CA ILE A 235 -25.53 1.27 -1.28
C ILE A 235 -26.10 -0.12 -1.58
N HIS A 236 -25.79 -1.11 -0.75
CA HIS A 236 -26.33 -2.47 -0.92
C HIS A 236 -27.82 -2.56 -0.68
N SER A 237 -28.38 -1.82 0.29
CA SER A 237 -29.80 -1.85 0.58
C SER A 237 -30.66 -1.21 -0.50
N ILE A 238 -30.17 -0.13 -1.14
CA ILE A 238 -30.89 0.59 -2.22
C ILE A 238 -30.84 -0.21 -3.53
N ALA A 239 -29.77 -0.90 -3.79
CA ALA A 239 -29.60 -1.65 -5.03
C ALA A 239 -30.16 -3.09 -4.96
N ALA A 240 -30.58 -3.54 -3.80
CA ALA A 240 -31.29 -4.82 -3.61
C ALA A 240 -32.81 -4.72 -3.90
N VAL A 241 -33.31 -3.50 -4.12
CA VAL A 241 -34.69 -3.22 -4.52
C VAL A 241 -34.75 -3.06 -6.04
#